data_8295b5bac4476fdcc5ace608f721a47b
#
_entry.id   8295b5bac4476fdcc5ace608f721a47b
#
_cell.length_a   1.000
_cell.length_b   1.000
_cell.length_c   1.000
_cell.angle_alpha   90.00
_cell.angle_beta   90.00
_cell.angle_gamma   90.00
#
_symmetry.space_group_name_H-M   'P 1'
#
loop_
_entity.id
_entity.type
_entity.pdbx_description
1 polymer ?
#
loop_
_entity_poly.entity_id
_entity_poly.type
_entity_poly.pdbx_seq_one_letter_code
_entity_poly.pdbx_strand_id
1 'polypeptide(L)'
;MKHLQLTGLIAAVTVAIMVWYVSPLTTDRLHQEKKQLSPGAAICSQPLESADRIEDLSKIPQDIRPFAAAIKDSMPHDEQSQVMQQFRKRYFAPWTGTEPLFNISIVTKEIKEFAGKTWYGENRHNVEPERIQKILSLADWDRLPSMNRFGVVVKPTFIRVLPTIRPFYEAPDDFPFDQLQFSEIKLNEPVRILHVSKDGAWLYIETSYANGWVEPDAVRFVDESFRERMVNAAQVVVVRDFAMVQMDKGNVLPQPKIGTLYPLLKEEPDHWLVEVAVAGNDQHAVLKTARIAKNDARRHPLPFTPEALTRIGNELLKTPYGWGELYRDRDCSATTRDFFLAFGIWLPRNSMKQITYGPFISLADLSSANKEKLIREQGIPFRTLVHQKGHIMLYIGLHEGKPVVLQTAWALRYKPKDCPEKKIYIGRTVLSTLEAGKELPLSKGTTLDQVDGLLLLPVIELL
;
A
#
# COMPACT_ATOMS: atom_id res chain seq x y z
N MET A 1 -70.02 11.12 -28.40
CA MET A 1 -69.52 11.97 -29.51
C MET A 1 -68.12 12.48 -29.18
N LYS A 2 -67.27 12.32 -30.14
CA LYS A 2 -65.89 12.80 -30.31
C LYS A 2 -64.78 12.06 -29.57
N HIS A 3 -64.16 11.18 -30.35
CA HIS A 3 -62.84 10.65 -30.23
C HIS A 3 -61.75 11.73 -30.22
N LEU A 4 -60.74 11.58 -29.39
CA LEU A 4 -59.43 12.19 -29.64
C LEU A 4 -58.37 11.11 -29.55
N GLN A 5 -57.74 10.87 -30.70
CA GLN A 5 -56.62 9.96 -30.86
C GLN A 5 -55.36 10.59 -30.31
N LEU A 6 -54.58 9.86 -29.49
CA LEU A 6 -53.26 10.23 -29.05
C LEU A 6 -52.26 9.55 -30.00
N THR A 7 -51.64 10.32 -30.87
CA THR A 7 -50.51 9.90 -31.70
C THR A 7 -49.20 9.94 -30.90
N GLY A 8 -48.60 8.77 -30.73
CA GLY A 8 -47.28 8.64 -30.09
C GLY A 8 -46.16 9.13 -31.00
N LEU A 9 -45.29 9.94 -30.44
CA LEU A 9 -44.03 10.38 -31.08
C LEU A 9 -42.91 9.46 -30.58
N ILE A 10 -42.43 8.57 -31.43
CA ILE A 10 -41.22 7.78 -31.21
C ILE A 10 -40.04 8.64 -31.64
N ALA A 11 -39.25 9.09 -30.69
CA ALA A 11 -37.98 9.75 -30.98
C ALA A 11 -36.90 8.69 -31.26
N ALA A 12 -36.54 8.49 -32.51
CA ALA A 12 -35.41 7.67 -32.91
C ALA A 12 -34.10 8.42 -32.60
N VAL A 13 -33.28 7.89 -31.70
CA VAL A 13 -31.91 8.35 -31.46
C VAL A 13 -31.03 7.79 -32.56
N THR A 14 -30.66 8.63 -33.51
CA THR A 14 -29.70 8.29 -34.59
C THR A 14 -28.28 8.41 -34.02
N VAL A 15 -27.61 7.29 -33.78
CA VAL A 15 -26.16 7.24 -33.47
C VAL A 15 -25.42 7.50 -34.77
N ALA A 16 -24.84 8.68 -34.92
CA ALA A 16 -23.96 9.01 -36.05
C ALA A 16 -22.61 8.31 -35.84
N ILE A 17 -22.37 7.21 -36.55
CA ILE A 17 -21.05 6.58 -36.70
C ILE A 17 -20.27 7.48 -37.69
N MET A 18 -19.30 8.24 -37.18
CA MET A 18 -18.30 8.91 -38.01
C MET A 18 -17.34 7.88 -38.57
N VAL A 19 -17.61 7.42 -39.80
CA VAL A 19 -16.64 6.67 -40.59
C VAL A 19 -15.66 7.70 -41.19
N TRP A 20 -14.44 7.69 -40.71
CA TRP A 20 -13.35 8.42 -41.35
C TRP A 20 -13.01 7.79 -42.68
N TYR A 21 -13.29 8.45 -43.76
CA TYR A 21 -12.79 8.11 -45.07
C TYR A 21 -11.27 8.30 -45.11
N VAL A 22 -10.52 7.22 -45.05
CA VAL A 22 -9.08 7.23 -45.29
C VAL A 22 -8.88 7.32 -46.82
N SER A 23 -8.38 8.44 -47.28
CA SER A 23 -8.03 8.66 -48.69
C SER A 23 -6.94 7.69 -49.14
N PRO A 24 -7.03 7.12 -50.38
CA PRO A 24 -6.05 6.14 -50.86
C PRO A 24 -4.64 6.64 -51.12
N LEU A 25 -4.36 7.91 -50.84
CA LEU A 25 -3.05 8.55 -51.07
C LEU A 25 -2.01 8.36 -49.97
N THR A 26 -2.33 7.59 -48.91
CA THR A 26 -1.40 7.39 -47.78
C THR A 26 -0.67 6.04 -47.78
N THR A 27 -1.00 5.13 -48.69
CA THR A 27 -0.35 3.81 -48.76
C THR A 27 1.05 3.84 -49.37
N ASP A 28 1.36 4.80 -50.21
CA ASP A 28 2.69 4.93 -50.82
C ASP A 28 3.74 5.59 -49.93
N ARG A 29 3.34 6.37 -48.93
CA ARG A 29 4.30 6.96 -47.94
C ARG A 29 4.73 5.99 -46.85
N LEU A 30 3.92 5.01 -46.51
CA LEU A 30 4.26 3.99 -45.50
C LEU A 30 5.27 2.93 -46.03
N HIS A 31 5.51 2.88 -47.34
CA HIS A 31 6.52 1.98 -47.92
C HIS A 31 7.90 2.61 -48.12
N GLN A 32 8.04 3.91 -48.02
CA GLN A 32 9.35 4.59 -48.17
C GLN A 32 10.08 4.94 -46.85
N GLU A 33 9.43 4.82 -45.68
CA GLU A 33 10.08 4.96 -44.36
C GLU A 33 10.42 3.62 -43.70
N LYS A 34 10.65 2.54 -44.47
CA LYS A 34 11.58 1.50 -44.00
C LYS A 34 13.01 2.06 -44.07
N LYS A 35 13.30 3.09 -43.29
CA LYS A 35 14.67 3.35 -42.85
C LYS A 35 15.21 2.02 -42.34
N GLN A 36 16.24 1.50 -42.98
CA GLN A 36 17.04 0.40 -42.46
C GLN A 36 17.41 0.72 -41.03
N LEU A 37 16.62 0.21 -40.07
CA LEU A 37 17.02 0.12 -38.68
C LEU A 37 18.36 -0.63 -38.71
N SER A 38 19.40 0.00 -38.21
CA SER A 38 20.69 -0.69 -38.04
C SER A 38 20.43 -2.03 -37.34
N PRO A 39 21.14 -3.12 -37.68
CA PRO A 39 20.92 -4.44 -37.05
C PRO A 39 20.86 -4.41 -35.53
N GLY A 40 21.54 -3.48 -34.87
CA GLY A 40 21.47 -3.25 -33.43
C GLY A 40 20.15 -2.66 -32.92
N ALA A 41 19.44 -1.84 -33.73
CA ALA A 41 18.17 -1.24 -33.31
C ALA A 41 17.03 -2.28 -33.32
N ALA A 42 17.08 -3.29 -34.18
CA ALA A 42 16.09 -4.37 -34.23
C ALA A 42 16.17 -5.31 -33.01
N ILE A 43 17.36 -5.49 -32.42
CA ILE A 43 17.57 -6.33 -31.23
C ILE A 43 17.04 -5.64 -29.97
N CYS A 44 17.08 -4.31 -29.91
CA CYS A 44 16.62 -3.53 -28.75
C CYS A 44 15.12 -3.25 -28.74
N SER A 45 14.39 -3.50 -29.83
CA SER A 45 12.96 -3.21 -30.01
C SER A 45 12.03 -4.37 -29.61
N GLN A 46 12.51 -5.40 -28.92
CA GLN A 46 11.66 -6.50 -28.46
C GLN A 46 10.62 -6.04 -27.45
N PRO A 47 9.36 -6.61 -27.51
CA PRO A 47 8.27 -6.21 -26.63
C PRO A 47 8.59 -6.43 -25.13
N LEU A 48 7.80 -5.78 -24.26
CA LEU A 48 7.83 -5.93 -22.81
C LEU A 48 8.04 -7.40 -22.44
N GLU A 49 9.19 -7.68 -21.80
CA GLU A 49 9.51 -9.05 -21.43
C GLU A 49 8.65 -9.47 -20.24
N SER A 50 8.04 -10.66 -20.35
CA SER A 50 7.21 -11.23 -19.30
C SER A 50 8.05 -11.55 -18.05
N ALA A 51 7.46 -11.38 -16.88
CA ALA A 51 8.04 -11.82 -15.60
C ALA A 51 8.34 -13.34 -15.57
N ASP A 52 7.71 -14.12 -16.44
CA ASP A 52 7.94 -15.57 -16.57
C ASP A 52 9.39 -15.91 -16.97
N ARG A 53 10.16 -14.94 -17.45
CA ARG A 53 11.60 -15.11 -17.71
C ARG A 53 12.47 -15.06 -16.45
N ILE A 54 11.92 -14.63 -15.31
CA ILE A 54 12.60 -14.70 -14.03
C ILE A 54 12.45 -16.11 -13.51
N GLU A 55 13.53 -16.89 -13.57
CA GLU A 55 13.52 -18.31 -13.22
C GLU A 55 12.95 -18.60 -11.84
N ASP A 56 13.26 -17.77 -10.85
CA ASP A 56 12.74 -17.90 -9.49
C ASP A 56 11.22 -17.97 -9.43
N LEU A 57 10.53 -17.15 -10.22
CA LEU A 57 9.06 -17.09 -10.20
C LEU A 57 8.38 -18.34 -10.75
N SER A 58 9.11 -19.13 -11.53
CA SER A 58 8.65 -20.43 -12.03
C SER A 58 9.12 -21.61 -11.19
N LYS A 59 10.30 -21.51 -10.56
CA LYS A 59 10.93 -22.60 -9.78
C LYS A 59 10.44 -22.63 -8.34
N ILE A 60 10.17 -21.46 -7.71
CA ILE A 60 9.71 -21.36 -6.33
C ILE A 60 8.17 -21.45 -6.31
N PRO A 61 7.60 -22.43 -5.60
CA PRO A 61 6.15 -22.49 -5.41
C PRO A 61 5.62 -21.17 -4.83
N GLN A 62 4.69 -20.54 -5.50
CA GLN A 62 4.05 -19.29 -5.04
C GLN A 62 2.97 -19.63 -3.99
N ASP A 63 3.41 -20.25 -2.88
CA ASP A 63 2.58 -20.74 -1.78
C ASP A 63 3.36 -20.68 -0.46
N ILE A 64 2.79 -20.07 0.55
CA ILE A 64 3.39 -19.90 1.87
C ILE A 64 3.42 -21.22 2.66
N ARG A 65 2.52 -22.17 2.39
CA ARG A 65 2.36 -23.41 3.19
C ARG A 65 3.64 -24.17 3.47
N PRO A 66 4.53 -24.47 2.49
CA PRO A 66 5.75 -25.22 2.74
C PRO A 66 6.67 -24.51 3.73
N PHE A 67 6.76 -23.18 3.65
CA PHE A 67 7.60 -22.36 4.51
C PHE A 67 7.01 -22.23 5.92
N ALA A 68 5.71 -22.00 6.03
CA ALA A 68 5.01 -21.91 7.31
C ALA A 68 5.02 -23.24 8.06
N ALA A 69 4.84 -24.38 7.37
CA ALA A 69 4.90 -25.70 7.98
C ALA A 69 6.27 -26.04 8.60
N ALA A 70 7.34 -25.38 8.18
CA ALA A 70 8.68 -25.53 8.75
C ALA A 70 8.87 -24.78 10.08
N ILE A 71 7.94 -23.92 10.48
CA ILE A 71 7.99 -23.19 11.74
C ILE A 71 7.67 -24.14 12.89
N LYS A 72 8.66 -24.36 13.76
CA LYS A 72 8.50 -25.24 14.93
C LYS A 72 8.01 -24.49 16.16
N ASP A 73 8.41 -23.23 16.29
CA ASP A 73 8.14 -22.39 17.46
C ASP A 73 7.18 -21.27 17.08
N SER A 74 5.99 -21.31 17.64
CA SER A 74 5.08 -20.18 17.63
C SER A 74 5.62 -19.08 18.56
N MET A 75 5.23 -17.82 18.30
CA MET A 75 5.53 -16.75 19.26
C MET A 75 4.94 -17.09 20.63
N PRO A 76 5.73 -17.06 21.73
CA PRO A 76 5.21 -17.30 23.07
C PRO A 76 4.04 -16.37 23.42
N HIS A 77 3.10 -16.86 24.21
CA HIS A 77 1.87 -16.10 24.52
C HIS A 77 2.15 -14.79 25.29
N ASP A 78 3.12 -14.80 26.19
CA ASP A 78 3.58 -13.62 26.92
C ASP A 78 4.23 -12.58 25.99
N GLU A 79 5.09 -13.01 25.06
CA GLU A 79 5.67 -12.17 24.03
C GLU A 79 4.56 -11.55 23.16
N GLN A 80 3.59 -12.35 22.69
CA GLN A 80 2.47 -11.84 21.89
C GLN A 80 1.60 -10.86 22.67
N SER A 81 1.42 -11.07 23.97
CA SER A 81 0.65 -10.16 24.84
C SER A 81 1.33 -8.80 25.00
N GLN A 82 2.66 -8.77 25.19
CA GLN A 82 3.45 -7.53 25.25
C GLN A 82 3.41 -6.78 23.93
N VAL A 83 3.61 -7.47 22.82
CA VAL A 83 3.55 -6.89 21.47
C VAL A 83 2.18 -6.31 21.19
N MET A 84 1.11 -7.00 21.59
CA MET A 84 -0.26 -6.49 21.42
C MET A 84 -0.53 -5.24 22.27
N GLN A 85 0.02 -5.15 23.46
CA GLN A 85 -0.09 -3.94 24.28
C GLN A 85 0.60 -2.74 23.60
N GLN A 86 1.80 -2.95 23.04
CA GLN A 86 2.52 -1.91 22.27
C GLN A 86 1.76 -1.54 20.99
N PHE A 87 1.22 -2.55 20.28
CA PHE A 87 0.38 -2.31 19.11
C PHE A 87 -0.79 -1.39 19.44
N ARG A 88 -1.55 -1.69 20.49
CA ARG A 88 -2.70 -0.87 20.90
C ARG A 88 -2.29 0.56 21.27
N LYS A 89 -1.21 0.71 22.05
CA LYS A 89 -0.67 2.04 22.41
C LYS A 89 -0.35 2.86 21.16
N ARG A 90 0.29 2.26 20.14
CA ARG A 90 0.63 2.95 18.89
C ARG A 90 -0.58 3.15 17.97
N TYR A 91 -1.40 2.12 17.77
CA TYR A 91 -2.54 2.18 16.87
C TYR A 91 -3.55 3.28 17.28
N PHE A 92 -3.79 3.42 18.57
CA PHE A 92 -4.68 4.44 19.13
C PHE A 92 -3.98 5.75 19.52
N ALA A 93 -2.68 5.89 19.30
CA ALA A 93 -1.92 7.09 19.62
C ALA A 93 -2.53 8.40 19.07
N PRO A 94 -3.14 8.44 17.86
CA PRO A 94 -3.82 9.64 17.40
C PRO A 94 -4.94 10.13 18.33
N TRP A 95 -5.54 9.24 19.14
CA TRP A 95 -6.63 9.56 20.08
C TRP A 95 -6.19 9.74 21.53
N THR A 96 -5.01 9.26 21.91
CA THR A 96 -4.58 9.24 23.32
C THR A 96 -3.53 10.29 23.65
N GLY A 97 -2.77 10.78 22.67
CA GLY A 97 -1.78 11.83 22.85
C GLY A 97 -2.42 13.23 22.92
N THR A 98 -1.73 14.18 23.54
CA THR A 98 -2.09 15.60 23.56
C THR A 98 -1.49 16.37 22.38
N GLU A 99 -0.29 15.98 21.97
CA GLU A 99 0.48 16.60 20.89
C GLU A 99 0.44 15.78 19.59
N PRO A 100 0.67 16.41 18.44
CA PRO A 100 0.84 15.71 17.17
C PRO A 100 1.94 14.65 17.24
N LEU A 101 1.73 13.52 16.60
CA LEU A 101 2.69 12.41 16.53
C LEU A 101 3.87 12.70 15.60
N PHE A 102 3.64 13.52 14.58
CA PHE A 102 4.63 13.91 13.58
C PHE A 102 5.16 15.32 13.85
N ASN A 103 6.46 15.49 13.64
CA ASN A 103 7.08 16.79 13.80
C ASN A 103 6.70 17.72 12.64
N ILE A 104 5.84 18.70 12.92
CA ILE A 104 5.31 19.64 11.93
C ILE A 104 6.42 20.45 11.23
N SER A 105 7.47 20.84 11.97
CA SER A 105 8.60 21.58 11.38
C SER A 105 9.36 20.76 10.33
N ILE A 106 9.50 19.44 10.55
CA ILE A 106 10.10 18.54 9.57
C ILE A 106 9.21 18.44 8.34
N VAL A 107 7.90 18.22 8.52
CA VAL A 107 6.94 18.17 7.41
C VAL A 107 6.99 19.45 6.58
N THR A 108 6.96 20.62 7.21
CA THR A 108 7.02 21.91 6.52
C THR A 108 8.32 22.11 5.74
N LYS A 109 9.45 21.62 6.28
CA LYS A 109 10.74 21.66 5.58
C LYS A 109 10.73 20.75 4.34
N GLU A 110 10.27 19.50 4.47
CA GLU A 110 10.16 18.55 3.36
C GLU A 110 9.29 19.08 2.23
N ILE A 111 8.17 19.76 2.56
CA ILE A 111 7.29 20.40 1.57
C ILE A 111 7.98 21.56 0.84
N LYS A 112 8.79 22.38 1.52
CA LYS A 112 9.57 23.44 0.87
C LYS A 112 10.61 22.85 -0.10
N GLU A 113 11.28 21.77 0.28
CA GLU A 113 12.22 21.06 -0.59
C GLU A 113 11.51 20.43 -1.79
N PHE A 114 10.33 19.85 -1.57
CA PHE A 114 9.47 19.33 -2.65
C PHE A 114 9.11 20.42 -3.65
N ALA A 115 8.70 21.59 -3.19
CA ALA A 115 8.29 22.73 -4.03
C ALA A 115 9.41 23.27 -4.93
N GLY A 116 10.67 23.12 -4.55
CA GLY A 116 11.83 23.57 -5.31
C GLY A 116 12.27 22.65 -6.45
N LYS A 117 11.63 21.49 -6.62
CA LYS A 117 11.98 20.51 -7.65
C LYS A 117 11.14 20.70 -8.92
N THR A 118 11.64 20.16 -10.04
CA THR A 118 10.86 20.01 -11.27
C THR A 118 10.05 18.73 -11.21
N TRP A 119 8.76 18.84 -11.52
CA TRP A 119 7.82 17.73 -11.50
C TRP A 119 7.15 17.55 -12.85
N TYR A 120 6.77 16.31 -13.17
CA TYR A 120 6.02 15.97 -14.37
C TYR A 120 4.61 15.51 -13.97
N GLY A 121 3.62 15.93 -14.76
CA GLY A 121 2.23 15.49 -14.59
C GLY A 121 1.92 14.18 -15.31
N GLU A 122 0.67 13.75 -15.19
CA GLU A 122 0.12 12.56 -15.88
C GLU A 122 0.20 12.65 -17.41
N ASN A 123 0.32 13.86 -17.95
CA ASN A 123 0.48 14.16 -19.38
C ASN A 123 1.94 14.15 -19.85
N ARG A 124 2.89 13.77 -18.97
CA ARG A 124 4.35 13.73 -19.20
C ARG A 124 5.01 15.08 -19.44
N HIS A 125 4.29 16.18 -19.25
CA HIS A 125 4.85 17.55 -19.32
C HIS A 125 5.19 18.05 -17.92
N ASN A 126 6.10 19.03 -17.88
CA ASN A 126 6.42 19.73 -16.64
C ASN A 126 5.15 20.32 -16.01
N VAL A 127 5.03 20.18 -14.70
CA VAL A 127 4.00 20.87 -13.93
C VAL A 127 4.42 22.33 -13.81
N GLU A 128 3.52 23.23 -14.23
CA GLU A 128 3.77 24.66 -14.18
C GLU A 128 4.03 25.14 -12.74
N PRO A 129 5.08 25.95 -12.50
CA PRO A 129 5.41 26.44 -11.15
C PRO A 129 4.24 27.14 -10.46
N GLU A 130 3.45 27.90 -11.21
CA GLU A 130 2.25 28.62 -10.72
C GLU A 130 1.22 27.64 -10.16
N ARG A 131 1.08 26.46 -10.76
CA ARG A 131 0.18 25.42 -10.28
C ARG A 131 0.66 24.84 -8.95
N ILE A 132 1.98 24.61 -8.81
CA ILE A 132 2.58 24.17 -7.56
C ILE A 132 2.33 25.20 -6.46
N GLN A 133 2.60 26.50 -6.76
CA GLN A 133 2.38 27.59 -5.82
C GLN A 133 0.90 27.73 -5.41
N LYS A 134 -0.03 27.52 -6.33
CA LYS A 134 -1.47 27.51 -6.02
C LYS A 134 -1.82 26.40 -5.03
N ILE A 135 -1.33 25.17 -5.22
CA ILE A 135 -1.58 24.05 -4.32
C ILE A 135 -0.97 24.33 -2.94
N LEU A 136 0.25 24.87 -2.89
CA LEU A 136 0.90 25.22 -1.63
C LEU A 136 0.16 26.35 -0.90
N SER A 137 -0.37 27.32 -1.64
CA SER A 137 -1.19 28.40 -1.06
C SER A 137 -2.51 27.87 -0.47
N LEU A 138 -3.13 26.86 -1.08
CA LEU A 138 -4.33 26.21 -0.55
C LEU A 138 -4.04 25.43 0.74
N ALA A 139 -2.85 24.85 0.85
CA ALA A 139 -2.43 24.08 2.01
C ALA A 139 -2.25 24.92 3.28
N ASP A 140 -2.04 26.25 3.17
CA ASP A 140 -1.96 27.20 4.29
C ASP A 140 -1.01 26.77 5.43
N TRP A 141 0.19 26.31 5.05
CA TRP A 141 1.17 25.71 5.94
C TRP A 141 1.57 26.56 7.14
N ASP A 142 1.51 27.88 7.01
CA ASP A 142 1.88 28.80 8.10
C ASP A 142 0.91 28.74 9.28
N ARG A 143 -0.29 28.19 9.08
CA ARG A 143 -1.31 27.99 10.09
C ARG A 143 -1.41 26.55 10.61
N LEU A 144 -0.55 25.64 10.15
CA LEU A 144 -0.53 24.25 10.61
C LEU A 144 0.17 24.16 12.00
N PRO A 145 -0.47 23.60 13.04
CA PRO A 145 -1.84 23.12 13.10
C PRO A 145 -2.85 24.26 13.35
N SER A 146 -3.99 24.26 12.64
CA SER A 146 -5.09 25.20 12.93
C SER A 146 -6.19 24.60 13.79
N MET A 147 -6.13 23.29 14.02
CA MET A 147 -7.02 22.56 14.90
C MET A 147 -6.30 21.36 15.54
N ASN A 148 -6.92 20.76 16.55
CA ASN A 148 -6.48 19.51 17.18
C ASN A 148 -7.74 18.75 17.58
N ARG A 149 -8.28 17.96 16.66
CA ARG A 149 -9.52 17.23 16.85
C ARG A 149 -9.37 15.75 16.54
N PHE A 150 -10.12 14.95 17.26
CA PHE A 150 -10.15 13.50 17.05
C PHE A 150 -11.16 13.13 15.97
N GLY A 151 -10.79 12.20 15.11
CA GLY A 151 -11.63 11.70 14.05
C GLY A 151 -11.44 10.21 13.82
N VAL A 152 -12.29 9.65 12.98
CA VAL A 152 -12.23 8.26 12.52
C VAL A 152 -12.48 8.21 11.02
N VAL A 153 -11.86 7.26 10.36
CA VAL A 153 -12.08 7.00 8.93
C VAL A 153 -13.41 6.26 8.76
N VAL A 154 -14.34 6.87 8.01
CA VAL A 154 -15.66 6.31 7.69
C VAL A 154 -15.75 5.79 6.26
N LYS A 155 -14.74 6.06 5.43
CA LYS A 155 -14.60 5.61 4.05
C LYS A 155 -13.12 5.44 3.75
N PRO A 156 -12.64 4.27 3.27
CA PRO A 156 -11.24 4.12 2.87
C PRO A 156 -10.84 5.22 1.90
N THR A 157 -9.70 5.84 2.13
CA THR A 157 -9.20 6.95 1.31
C THR A 157 -7.68 6.97 1.25
N PHE A 158 -7.13 7.89 0.48
CA PHE A 158 -5.69 8.03 0.29
C PHE A 158 -5.17 9.27 1.00
N ILE A 159 -4.05 9.12 1.68
CA ILE A 159 -3.26 10.24 2.20
C ILE A 159 -2.41 10.79 1.05
N ARG A 160 -2.52 12.09 0.82
CA ARG A 160 -1.74 12.84 -0.16
C ARG A 160 -0.73 13.73 0.54
N VAL A 161 0.46 13.89 -0.05
CA VAL A 161 1.49 14.80 0.46
C VAL A 161 1.06 16.27 0.33
N LEU A 162 0.33 16.61 -0.74
CA LEU A 162 -0.25 17.93 -0.99
C LEU A 162 -1.77 17.80 -1.25
N PRO A 163 -2.57 18.85 -1.00
CA PRO A 163 -4.02 18.84 -1.18
C PRO A 163 -4.40 18.86 -2.67
N THR A 164 -4.15 17.76 -3.37
CA THR A 164 -4.49 17.56 -4.78
C THR A 164 -4.57 16.07 -5.11
N ILE A 165 -5.50 15.69 -5.98
CA ILE A 165 -5.61 14.34 -6.53
C ILE A 165 -4.63 14.10 -7.70
N ARG A 166 -4.05 15.17 -8.27
CA ARG A 166 -3.17 15.06 -9.43
C ARG A 166 -1.84 14.45 -9.06
N PRO A 167 -1.29 13.51 -9.85
CA PRO A 167 0.01 12.93 -9.59
C PRO A 167 1.15 13.86 -9.97
N PHE A 168 2.29 13.72 -9.26
CA PHE A 168 3.55 14.35 -9.59
C PHE A 168 4.65 13.29 -9.68
N TYR A 169 5.37 13.26 -10.81
CA TYR A 169 6.43 12.30 -11.11
C TYR A 169 7.79 12.98 -11.20
N GLU A 170 8.87 12.26 -10.88
CA GLU A 170 10.24 12.76 -11.01
C GLU A 170 10.73 12.78 -12.48
N ALA A 171 10.12 11.97 -13.34
CA ALA A 171 10.42 11.90 -14.77
C ALA A 171 9.14 11.66 -15.60
N PRO A 172 9.15 11.96 -16.91
CA PRO A 172 7.97 11.79 -17.77
C PRO A 172 7.41 10.35 -17.83
N ASP A 173 8.28 9.35 -17.66
CA ASP A 173 7.93 7.93 -17.74
C ASP A 173 8.03 7.21 -16.39
N ASP A 174 7.88 7.95 -15.29
CA ASP A 174 8.08 7.41 -13.93
C ASP A 174 6.81 6.81 -13.30
N PHE A 175 5.75 6.60 -14.10
CA PHE A 175 4.60 5.84 -13.62
C PHE A 175 5.03 4.45 -13.11
N PRO A 176 4.53 3.97 -11.95
CA PRO A 176 3.42 4.51 -11.13
C PRO A 176 3.85 5.38 -9.95
N PHE A 177 5.09 5.86 -9.89
CA PHE A 177 5.72 6.48 -8.72
C PHE A 177 5.26 7.93 -8.48
N ASP A 178 3.96 8.12 -8.26
CA ASP A 178 3.39 9.42 -7.87
C ASP A 178 3.92 9.85 -6.51
N GLN A 179 4.75 10.88 -6.47
CA GLN A 179 5.41 11.39 -5.27
C GLN A 179 4.43 12.05 -4.28
N LEU A 180 3.20 12.33 -4.70
CA LEU A 180 2.14 12.82 -3.81
C LEU A 180 1.29 11.71 -3.20
N GLN A 181 1.38 10.47 -3.71
CA GLN A 181 0.65 9.34 -3.17
C GLN A 181 1.43 8.72 -2.00
N PHE A 182 0.90 8.80 -0.79
CA PHE A 182 1.63 8.34 0.39
C PHE A 182 1.12 7.00 0.95
N SER A 183 -0.19 6.87 1.19
CA SER A 183 -0.78 5.65 1.75
C SER A 183 -2.28 5.59 1.55
N GLU A 184 -2.85 4.39 1.49
CA GLU A 184 -4.27 4.17 1.82
C GLU A 184 -4.44 4.18 3.35
N ILE A 185 -5.57 4.71 3.84
CA ILE A 185 -6.03 4.51 5.21
C ILE A 185 -7.33 3.73 5.21
N LYS A 186 -7.46 2.85 6.19
CA LYS A 186 -8.54 1.87 6.25
C LYS A 186 -9.75 2.41 7.01
N LEU A 187 -10.90 1.80 6.76
CA LEU A 187 -12.12 2.06 7.53
C LEU A 187 -11.88 1.80 9.04
N ASN A 188 -12.54 2.53 9.91
CA ASN A 188 -12.41 2.51 11.38
C ASN A 188 -11.04 3.00 11.92
N GLU A 189 -10.14 3.47 11.08
CA GLU A 189 -8.82 3.86 11.54
C GLU A 189 -8.85 5.16 12.35
N PRO A 190 -8.23 5.18 13.55
CA PRO A 190 -8.09 6.37 14.37
C PRO A 190 -7.28 7.44 13.68
N VAL A 191 -7.78 8.66 13.66
CA VAL A 191 -7.04 9.81 13.12
C VAL A 191 -7.12 11.02 14.06
N ARG A 192 -6.12 11.87 13.96
CA ARG A 192 -6.15 13.23 14.50
C ARG A 192 -6.20 14.21 13.35
N ILE A 193 -7.11 15.18 13.41
CA ILE A 193 -7.30 16.21 12.41
C ILE A 193 -6.59 17.46 12.90
N LEU A 194 -5.58 17.91 12.16
CA LEU A 194 -4.67 18.98 12.54
C LEU A 194 -4.91 20.27 11.75
N HIS A 195 -5.49 20.17 10.56
CA HIS A 195 -5.65 21.37 9.72
C HIS A 195 -6.72 21.18 8.66
N VAL A 196 -7.15 22.28 8.06
CA VAL A 196 -8.05 22.32 6.90
C VAL A 196 -7.47 23.26 5.84
N SER A 197 -7.55 22.89 4.57
CA SER A 197 -7.14 23.76 3.46
C SER A 197 -8.01 25.02 3.38
N LYS A 198 -7.49 26.10 2.78
CA LYS A 198 -8.20 27.40 2.67
C LYS A 198 -9.57 27.30 1.99
N ASP A 199 -9.72 26.39 1.04
CA ASP A 199 -10.98 26.14 0.33
C ASP A 199 -11.90 25.13 1.05
N GLY A 200 -11.46 24.56 2.16
CA GLY A 200 -12.19 23.54 2.91
C GLY A 200 -12.28 22.18 2.22
N ALA A 201 -11.62 21.99 1.09
CA ALA A 201 -11.70 20.76 0.29
C ALA A 201 -10.81 19.63 0.80
N TRP A 202 -9.90 19.90 1.75
CA TRP A 202 -8.96 18.94 2.29
C TRP A 202 -8.78 19.09 3.80
N LEU A 203 -8.63 17.95 4.47
CA LEU A 203 -8.20 17.88 5.88
C LEU A 203 -6.77 17.34 5.95
N TYR A 204 -5.92 17.97 6.75
CA TYR A 204 -4.62 17.43 7.12
C TYR A 204 -4.78 16.60 8.38
N ILE A 205 -4.44 15.32 8.27
CA ILE A 205 -4.60 14.36 9.34
C ILE A 205 -3.29 13.65 9.68
N GLU A 206 -3.26 13.01 10.84
CA GLU A 206 -2.30 11.98 11.18
C GLU A 206 -3.00 10.70 11.61
N THR A 207 -2.42 9.58 11.22
CA THR A 207 -2.66 8.24 11.74
C THR A 207 -1.49 7.81 12.62
N SER A 208 -1.49 6.59 13.12
CA SER A 208 -0.35 6.06 13.87
C SER A 208 0.94 5.89 13.03
N TYR A 209 0.86 5.85 11.72
CA TYR A 209 1.99 5.54 10.81
C TYR A 209 2.17 6.53 9.66
N ALA A 210 1.21 7.40 9.40
CA ALA A 210 1.22 8.32 8.26
C ALA A 210 0.54 9.65 8.60
N ASN A 211 0.87 10.70 7.86
CA ASN A 211 0.23 12.02 7.95
C ASN A 211 0.13 12.63 6.56
N GLY A 212 -0.83 13.51 6.36
CA GLY A 212 -1.04 14.23 5.09
C GLY A 212 -2.49 14.59 4.85
N TRP A 213 -2.81 14.91 3.60
CA TRP A 213 -4.09 15.45 3.18
C TRP A 213 -5.04 14.35 2.74
N VAL A 214 -6.30 14.45 3.18
CA VAL A 214 -7.40 13.56 2.78
C VAL A 214 -8.64 14.37 2.40
N GLU A 215 -9.54 13.78 1.62
CA GLU A 215 -10.85 14.35 1.33
C GLU A 215 -11.74 14.34 2.59
N PRO A 216 -12.47 15.45 2.90
CA PRO A 216 -13.22 15.57 4.15
C PRO A 216 -14.36 14.56 4.32
N ASP A 217 -14.89 14.01 3.24
CA ASP A 217 -15.97 13.02 3.29
C ASP A 217 -15.53 11.66 3.85
N ALA A 218 -14.22 11.40 3.84
CA ALA A 218 -13.64 10.16 4.34
C ALA A 218 -13.47 10.11 5.87
N VAL A 219 -13.50 11.26 6.54
CA VAL A 219 -13.23 11.37 7.99
C VAL A 219 -14.40 12.06 8.68
N ARG A 220 -14.72 11.61 9.90
CA ARG A 220 -15.72 12.23 10.77
C ARG A 220 -15.15 12.45 12.16
N PHE A 221 -15.59 13.52 12.83
CA PHE A 221 -15.23 13.80 14.21
C PHE A 221 -15.77 12.72 15.14
N VAL A 222 -15.08 12.52 16.25
CA VAL A 222 -15.51 11.60 17.32
C VAL A 222 -15.41 12.28 18.68
N ASP A 223 -16.33 11.94 19.57
CA ASP A 223 -16.29 12.35 20.96
C ASP A 223 -15.52 11.34 21.84
N GLU A 224 -15.47 11.60 23.13
CA GLU A 224 -14.78 10.74 24.08
C GLU A 224 -15.45 9.37 24.22
N SER A 225 -16.77 9.34 24.29
CA SER A 225 -17.53 8.09 24.43
C SER A 225 -17.33 7.15 23.25
N PHE A 226 -17.26 7.69 22.02
CA PHE A 226 -16.94 6.94 20.81
C PHE A 226 -15.52 6.35 20.89
N ARG A 227 -14.52 7.16 21.27
CA ARG A 227 -13.12 6.73 21.38
C ARG A 227 -12.94 5.63 22.43
N GLU A 228 -13.51 5.83 23.63
CA GLU A 228 -13.46 4.84 24.71
C GLU A 228 -14.05 3.51 24.28
N ARG A 229 -15.21 3.54 23.60
CA ARG A 229 -15.85 2.32 23.08
C ARG A 229 -14.99 1.59 22.10
N MET A 230 -14.37 2.30 21.15
CA MET A 230 -13.46 1.71 20.15
C MET A 230 -12.17 1.16 20.78
N VAL A 231 -11.58 1.92 21.70
CA VAL A 231 -10.33 1.55 22.37
C VAL A 231 -10.53 0.34 23.29
N ASN A 232 -11.62 0.27 24.06
CA ASN A 232 -11.83 -0.78 25.06
C ASN A 232 -12.37 -2.10 24.47
N ALA A 233 -12.89 -2.08 23.26
CA ALA A 233 -13.44 -3.27 22.62
C ALA A 233 -12.35 -4.29 22.25
N ALA A 234 -12.69 -5.57 22.35
CA ALA A 234 -11.97 -6.62 21.64
C ALA A 234 -12.10 -6.37 20.13
N GLN A 235 -11.07 -6.71 19.36
CA GLN A 235 -11.04 -6.44 17.92
C GLN A 235 -11.15 -7.73 17.11
N VAL A 236 -11.72 -7.58 15.92
CA VAL A 236 -11.68 -8.56 14.83
C VAL A 236 -10.87 -7.95 13.71
N VAL A 237 -9.93 -8.71 13.13
CA VAL A 237 -9.10 -8.29 12.01
C VAL A 237 -9.55 -8.99 10.72
N VAL A 238 -9.64 -8.22 9.65
CA VAL A 238 -9.88 -8.75 8.30
C VAL A 238 -8.65 -9.52 7.83
N VAL A 239 -8.87 -10.74 7.31
CA VAL A 239 -7.82 -11.68 6.87
C VAL A 239 -7.91 -12.04 5.39
N ARG A 240 -8.83 -11.42 4.65
CA ARG A 240 -9.00 -11.55 3.21
C ARG A 240 -9.29 -10.17 2.61
N ASP A 241 -8.59 -9.84 1.54
CA ASP A 241 -8.83 -8.58 0.83
C ASP A 241 -10.22 -8.55 0.19
N PHE A 242 -10.82 -7.37 0.20
CA PHE A 242 -12.14 -7.11 -0.36
C PHE A 242 -13.25 -7.97 0.25
N ALA A 243 -13.12 -8.29 1.55
CA ALA A 243 -14.13 -9.03 2.29
C ALA A 243 -15.49 -8.31 2.27
N MET A 244 -16.57 -9.09 2.31
CA MET A 244 -17.91 -8.52 2.38
C MET A 244 -18.25 -8.16 3.82
N VAL A 245 -18.60 -6.91 4.06
CA VAL A 245 -19.12 -6.43 5.35
C VAL A 245 -20.54 -5.90 5.13
N GLN A 246 -21.50 -6.52 5.77
CA GLN A 246 -22.92 -6.25 5.57
C GLN A 246 -23.52 -5.61 6.80
N MET A 247 -24.10 -4.42 6.64
CA MET A 247 -24.94 -3.78 7.66
C MET A 247 -26.38 -4.29 7.61
N ASP A 248 -27.16 -3.96 8.65
CA ASP A 248 -28.59 -4.19 8.65
C ASP A 248 -29.25 -3.51 7.44
N LYS A 249 -30.37 -4.11 6.96
CA LYS A 249 -31.10 -3.68 5.76
C LYS A 249 -30.36 -3.89 4.43
N GLY A 250 -29.33 -4.75 4.39
CA GLY A 250 -28.66 -5.15 3.15
C GLY A 250 -27.65 -4.13 2.58
N ASN A 251 -27.37 -3.03 3.28
CA ASN A 251 -26.35 -2.11 2.86
C ASN A 251 -24.95 -2.76 2.99
N VAL A 252 -24.17 -2.74 1.92
CA VAL A 252 -22.81 -3.24 1.88
C VAL A 252 -21.84 -2.08 2.07
N LEU A 253 -20.89 -2.25 2.97
CA LEU A 253 -19.83 -1.28 3.19
C LEU A 253 -18.74 -1.35 2.11
N PRO A 254 -17.92 -0.30 1.95
CA PRO A 254 -16.71 -0.38 1.18
C PRO A 254 -15.88 -1.58 1.62
N GLN A 255 -15.53 -2.44 0.69
CA GLN A 255 -14.85 -3.71 0.96
C GLN A 255 -13.52 -3.45 1.69
N PRO A 256 -13.32 -3.98 2.90
CA PRO A 256 -12.09 -3.81 3.66
C PRO A 256 -10.97 -4.67 3.09
N LYS A 257 -9.74 -4.32 3.45
CA LYS A 257 -8.52 -5.08 3.16
C LYS A 257 -7.97 -5.72 4.44
N ILE A 258 -7.05 -6.68 4.27
CA ILE A 258 -6.28 -7.26 5.38
C ILE A 258 -5.79 -6.15 6.31
N GLY A 259 -5.92 -6.38 7.61
CA GLY A 259 -5.51 -5.43 8.63
C GLY A 259 -6.56 -4.38 8.99
N THR A 260 -7.75 -4.35 8.33
CA THR A 260 -8.86 -3.54 8.83
C THR A 260 -9.36 -4.12 10.14
N LEU A 261 -9.48 -3.28 11.18
CA LEU A 261 -9.92 -3.66 12.51
C LEU A 261 -11.35 -3.22 12.78
N TYR A 262 -12.12 -4.09 13.40
CA TYR A 262 -13.49 -3.82 13.82
C TYR A 262 -13.71 -4.18 15.29
N PRO A 263 -14.32 -3.31 16.11
CA PRO A 263 -14.75 -3.65 17.45
C PRO A 263 -15.75 -4.82 17.42
N LEU A 264 -15.44 -5.85 18.21
CA LEU A 264 -16.28 -7.04 18.33
C LEU A 264 -17.45 -6.79 19.28
N LEU A 265 -18.67 -6.97 18.80
CA LEU A 265 -19.87 -6.98 19.63
C LEU A 265 -20.21 -8.39 20.11
N LYS A 266 -20.27 -9.34 19.19
CA LYS A 266 -20.67 -10.71 19.47
C LYS A 266 -20.08 -11.71 18.49
N GLU A 267 -19.75 -12.88 18.96
CA GLU A 267 -19.40 -14.03 18.13
C GLU A 267 -20.64 -14.87 17.86
N GLU A 268 -20.96 -15.06 16.58
CA GLU A 268 -22.03 -15.94 16.10
C GLU A 268 -21.42 -17.20 15.45
N PRO A 269 -22.15 -18.27 15.18
CA PRO A 269 -21.59 -19.52 14.64
C PRO A 269 -20.79 -19.35 13.35
N ASP A 270 -21.27 -18.55 12.40
CA ASP A 270 -20.72 -18.38 11.03
C ASP A 270 -20.17 -16.98 10.74
N HIS A 271 -20.45 -15.99 11.59
CA HIS A 271 -20.01 -14.61 11.40
C HIS A 271 -19.64 -13.92 12.72
N TRP A 272 -18.99 -12.77 12.58
CA TRP A 272 -18.72 -11.80 13.63
C TRP A 272 -19.72 -10.67 13.53
N LEU A 273 -20.37 -10.33 14.63
CA LEU A 273 -21.14 -9.11 14.78
C LEU A 273 -20.18 -8.03 15.30
N VAL A 274 -19.99 -6.98 14.52
CA VAL A 274 -18.97 -5.96 14.75
C VAL A 274 -19.55 -4.55 14.67
N GLU A 275 -18.80 -3.57 15.14
CA GLU A 275 -19.12 -2.17 14.97
C GLU A 275 -18.31 -1.54 13.83
N VAL A 276 -18.96 -0.67 13.09
CA VAL A 276 -18.36 0.10 12.01
C VAL A 276 -18.69 1.57 12.16
N ALA A 277 -17.67 2.42 12.02
CA ALA A 277 -17.83 3.85 11.94
C ALA A 277 -18.45 4.23 10.60
N VAL A 278 -19.55 4.94 10.64
CA VAL A 278 -20.19 5.52 9.46
C VAL A 278 -20.46 7.01 9.67
N ALA A 279 -20.62 7.74 8.57
CA ALA A 279 -20.99 9.15 8.64
C ALA A 279 -22.38 9.28 9.31
N GLY A 280 -22.42 10.02 10.41
CA GLY A 280 -23.65 10.48 11.04
C GLY A 280 -24.05 11.87 10.58
N ASN A 281 -24.96 12.49 11.30
CA ASN A 281 -25.30 13.89 11.11
C ASN A 281 -24.19 14.80 11.68
N ASP A 282 -24.14 16.07 11.29
CA ASP A 282 -23.30 17.11 11.88
C ASP A 282 -21.79 16.82 11.87
N GLN A 283 -21.31 16.15 10.80
CA GLN A 283 -19.89 15.78 10.62
C GLN A 283 -19.31 14.83 11.69
N HIS A 284 -20.12 14.24 12.56
CA HIS A 284 -19.71 13.24 13.52
C HIS A 284 -19.89 11.82 12.98
N ALA A 285 -19.05 10.92 13.46
CA ALA A 285 -19.21 9.49 13.23
C ALA A 285 -20.24 8.88 14.19
N VAL A 286 -20.91 7.84 13.72
CA VAL A 286 -21.73 6.97 14.57
C VAL A 286 -21.32 5.52 14.35
N LEU A 287 -21.42 4.70 15.40
CA LEU A 287 -21.19 3.26 15.29
C LEU A 287 -22.46 2.56 14.85
N LYS A 288 -22.35 1.71 13.85
CA LYS A 288 -23.41 0.84 13.36
C LYS A 288 -22.97 -0.61 13.42
N THR A 289 -23.93 -1.49 13.62
CA THR A 289 -23.67 -2.93 13.62
C THR A 289 -23.53 -3.45 12.19
N ALA A 290 -22.56 -4.34 12.01
CA ALA A 290 -22.30 -5.03 10.75
C ALA A 290 -21.93 -6.49 11.00
N ARG A 291 -22.04 -7.32 9.94
CA ARG A 291 -21.66 -8.74 9.95
C ARG A 291 -20.50 -9.00 9.00
N ILE A 292 -19.55 -9.79 9.47
CA ILE A 292 -18.40 -10.28 8.67
C ILE A 292 -18.32 -11.79 8.83
N ALA A 293 -18.23 -12.53 7.73
CA ALA A 293 -18.07 -13.97 7.76
C ALA A 293 -16.80 -14.40 8.50
N LYS A 294 -16.85 -15.50 9.25
CA LYS A 294 -15.67 -16.01 9.96
C LYS A 294 -14.53 -16.41 9.03
N ASN A 295 -14.80 -16.73 7.76
CA ASN A 295 -13.75 -16.99 6.77
C ASN A 295 -12.97 -15.73 6.35
N ASP A 296 -13.55 -14.55 6.50
CA ASP A 296 -12.99 -13.27 6.06
C ASP A 296 -12.33 -12.48 7.19
N ALA A 297 -12.63 -12.83 8.44
CA ALA A 297 -12.09 -12.14 9.62
C ALA A 297 -11.84 -13.11 10.78
N ARG A 298 -10.98 -12.71 11.71
CA ARG A 298 -10.58 -13.47 12.91
C ARG A 298 -10.47 -12.54 14.11
N ARG A 299 -10.47 -13.10 15.32
CA ARG A 299 -10.08 -12.35 16.53
C ARG A 299 -8.67 -11.80 16.36
N HIS A 300 -8.48 -10.55 16.75
CA HIS A 300 -7.17 -9.89 16.72
C HIS A 300 -6.53 -9.87 18.13
N PRO A 301 -5.22 -10.17 18.24
CA PRO A 301 -4.30 -10.58 17.17
C PRO A 301 -4.52 -12.04 16.74
N LEU A 302 -4.11 -12.36 15.51
CA LEU A 302 -3.98 -13.76 15.11
C LEU A 302 -2.88 -14.44 15.93
N PRO A 303 -3.05 -15.73 16.31
CA PRO A 303 -1.93 -16.52 16.82
C PRO A 303 -0.87 -16.68 15.73
N PHE A 304 0.40 -16.64 16.12
CA PHE A 304 1.52 -16.79 15.18
C PHE A 304 1.75 -18.27 14.85
N THR A 305 0.82 -18.86 14.10
CA THR A 305 0.79 -20.28 13.75
C THR A 305 0.94 -20.51 12.25
N PRO A 306 1.39 -21.71 11.81
CA PRO A 306 1.51 -22.06 10.39
C PRO A 306 0.24 -21.77 9.58
N GLU A 307 -0.94 -22.03 10.12
CA GLU A 307 -2.22 -21.80 9.45
C GLU A 307 -2.50 -20.30 9.25
N ALA A 308 -2.23 -19.49 10.29
CA ALA A 308 -2.44 -18.03 10.22
C ALA A 308 -1.42 -17.37 9.29
N LEU A 309 -0.14 -17.77 9.36
CA LEU A 309 0.91 -17.31 8.45
C LEU A 309 0.58 -17.65 6.99
N THR A 310 0.14 -18.87 6.72
CA THR A 310 -0.29 -19.33 5.41
C THR A 310 -1.47 -18.51 4.89
N ARG A 311 -2.47 -18.29 5.74
CA ARG A 311 -3.68 -17.55 5.37
C ARG A 311 -3.32 -16.12 4.92
N ILE A 312 -2.59 -15.39 5.75
CA ILE A 312 -2.24 -13.99 5.44
C ILE A 312 -1.28 -13.93 4.25
N GLY A 313 -0.22 -14.74 4.24
CA GLY A 313 0.77 -14.71 3.17
C GLY A 313 0.20 -15.10 1.81
N ASN A 314 -0.63 -16.14 1.74
CA ASN A 314 -1.26 -16.55 0.48
C ASN A 314 -2.32 -15.55 -0.02
N GLU A 315 -2.95 -14.80 0.88
CA GLU A 315 -3.84 -13.73 0.45
C GLU A 315 -3.05 -12.55 -0.11
N LEU A 316 -1.92 -12.18 0.50
CA LEU A 316 -1.04 -11.13 0.00
C LEU A 316 -0.41 -11.48 -1.35
N LEU A 317 -0.10 -12.74 -1.62
CA LEU A 317 0.41 -13.20 -2.93
C LEU A 317 -0.53 -12.93 -4.11
N LYS A 318 -1.82 -12.68 -3.84
CA LYS A 318 -2.80 -12.34 -4.89
C LYS A 318 -2.79 -10.86 -5.28
N THR A 319 -2.03 -10.02 -4.56
CA THR A 319 -2.14 -8.56 -4.68
C THR A 319 -1.21 -8.01 -5.77
N PRO A 320 -1.72 -7.12 -6.65
CA PRO A 320 -0.89 -6.33 -7.54
C PRO A 320 -0.01 -5.33 -6.78
N TYR A 321 0.97 -4.75 -7.49
CA TYR A 321 1.79 -3.66 -6.96
C TYR A 321 1.06 -2.32 -7.11
N GLY A 322 0.96 -1.56 -6.01
CA GLY A 322 0.47 -0.19 -6.00
C GLY A 322 1.38 0.73 -5.20
N TRP A 323 2.08 1.64 -5.85
CA TRP A 323 2.91 2.65 -5.20
C TRP A 323 2.09 3.50 -4.23
N GLY A 324 2.54 3.62 -2.96
CA GLY A 324 1.77 4.33 -1.95
C GLY A 324 0.37 3.79 -1.73
N GLU A 325 0.14 2.50 -2.02
CA GLU A 325 -1.16 1.83 -2.01
C GLU A 325 -2.16 2.38 -3.04
N LEU A 326 -1.68 3.01 -4.13
CA LEU A 326 -2.52 3.46 -5.23
C LEU A 326 -3.40 2.33 -5.77
N TYR A 327 -4.63 2.65 -6.14
CA TYR A 327 -5.68 1.70 -6.57
C TYR A 327 -6.07 0.65 -5.51
N ARG A 328 -5.70 0.89 -4.24
CA ARG A 328 -5.89 -0.05 -3.13
C ARG A 328 -5.06 -1.33 -3.27
N ASP A 329 -4.01 -1.30 -4.09
CA ASP A 329 -2.98 -2.32 -4.16
C ASP A 329 -1.90 -2.06 -3.08
N ARG A 330 -0.82 -2.84 -3.04
CA ARG A 330 0.23 -2.66 -2.03
C ARG A 330 1.59 -2.41 -2.66
N ASP A 331 2.39 -1.56 -2.02
CA ASP A 331 3.84 -1.53 -2.22
C ASP A 331 4.53 -2.49 -1.21
N CYS A 332 5.86 -2.55 -1.26
CA CYS A 332 6.65 -3.45 -0.42
C CYS A 332 6.39 -3.24 1.08
N SER A 333 6.39 -1.98 1.53
CA SER A 333 6.24 -1.64 2.95
C SER A 333 4.79 -1.73 3.44
N ALA A 334 3.80 -1.54 2.59
CA ALA A 334 2.40 -1.79 2.91
C ALA A 334 2.15 -3.31 3.09
N THR A 335 2.77 -4.14 2.25
CA THR A 335 2.69 -5.60 2.36
C THR A 335 3.22 -6.10 3.70
N THR A 336 4.42 -5.67 4.09
CA THR A 336 5.00 -6.05 5.40
C THR A 336 4.18 -5.50 6.56
N ARG A 337 3.74 -4.22 6.49
CA ARG A 337 2.88 -3.62 7.52
C ARG A 337 1.57 -4.40 7.71
N ASP A 338 0.86 -4.69 6.64
CA ASP A 338 -0.43 -5.39 6.70
C ASP A 338 -0.28 -6.85 7.14
N PHE A 339 0.82 -7.51 6.74
CA PHE A 339 1.16 -8.84 7.24
C PHE A 339 1.28 -8.83 8.77
N PHE A 340 2.13 -7.98 9.31
CA PHE A 340 2.43 -7.94 10.74
C PHE A 340 1.28 -7.39 11.58
N LEU A 341 0.50 -6.45 11.06
CA LEU A 341 -0.67 -5.90 11.74
C LEU A 341 -1.65 -7.01 12.13
N ALA A 342 -1.88 -7.99 11.26
CA ALA A 342 -2.78 -9.11 11.57
C ALA A 342 -2.36 -9.90 12.82
N PHE A 343 -1.07 -9.91 13.15
CA PHE A 343 -0.48 -10.57 14.31
C PHE A 343 -0.28 -9.64 15.52
N GLY A 344 -0.77 -8.40 15.44
CA GLY A 344 -0.63 -7.40 16.51
C GLY A 344 0.76 -6.76 16.58
N ILE A 345 1.54 -6.81 15.51
CA ILE A 345 2.84 -6.15 15.41
C ILE A 345 2.68 -4.87 14.58
N TRP A 346 2.95 -3.73 15.19
CA TRP A 346 2.88 -2.44 14.52
C TRP A 346 4.17 -2.17 13.73
N LEU A 347 4.05 -1.62 12.52
CA LEU A 347 5.16 -1.15 11.70
C LEU A 347 4.90 0.26 11.14
N PRO A 348 5.96 1.08 10.98
CA PRO A 348 5.88 2.35 10.24
C PRO A 348 5.49 2.14 8.77
N ARG A 349 5.07 3.24 8.09
CA ARG A 349 4.57 3.16 6.72
C ARG A 349 5.62 2.85 5.67
N ASN A 350 6.80 3.45 5.72
CA ASN A 350 7.79 3.31 4.66
C ASN A 350 8.98 2.39 5.03
N SER A 351 9.65 1.84 4.03
CA SER A 351 10.72 0.85 4.19
C SER A 351 11.87 1.35 5.08
N MET A 352 12.31 2.59 4.90
CA MET A 352 13.39 3.18 5.68
C MET A 352 13.02 3.30 7.17
N LYS A 353 11.80 3.75 7.47
CA LYS A 353 11.32 3.80 8.86
C LYS A 353 11.08 2.42 9.45
N GLN A 354 10.68 1.44 8.63
CA GLN A 354 10.55 0.06 9.09
C GLN A 354 11.89 -0.52 9.53
N ILE A 355 12.93 -0.41 8.70
CA ILE A 355 14.23 -1.00 9.03
C ILE A 355 14.92 -0.30 10.22
N THR A 356 14.61 0.96 10.47
CA THR A 356 15.15 1.72 11.61
C THR A 356 14.24 1.66 12.85
N TYR A 357 13.16 0.87 12.82
CA TYR A 357 12.20 0.79 13.92
C TYR A 357 12.73 0.08 15.17
N GLY A 358 13.75 -0.79 15.02
CA GLY A 358 14.32 -1.56 16.10
C GLY A 358 15.78 -1.97 15.87
N PRO A 359 16.27 -2.99 16.56
CA PRO A 359 17.64 -3.46 16.42
C PRO A 359 17.94 -3.83 14.96
N PHE A 360 18.93 -3.14 14.39
CA PHE A 360 19.36 -3.27 13.00
C PHE A 360 20.66 -4.05 12.91
N ILE A 361 20.69 -5.06 12.04
CA ILE A 361 21.89 -5.82 11.70
C ILE A 361 22.38 -5.33 10.34
N SER A 362 23.50 -4.60 10.29
CA SER A 362 24.06 -4.10 9.03
C SER A 362 24.66 -5.22 8.18
N LEU A 363 24.34 -5.20 6.88
CA LEU A 363 24.90 -6.09 5.86
C LEU A 363 25.68 -5.29 4.77
N ALA A 364 25.73 -3.96 4.87
CA ALA A 364 26.17 -3.08 3.80
C ALA A 364 27.59 -3.40 3.27
N ASP A 365 28.53 -3.69 4.18
CA ASP A 365 29.94 -3.89 3.83
C ASP A 365 30.32 -5.37 3.62
N LEU A 366 29.33 -6.25 3.54
CA LEU A 366 29.55 -7.69 3.36
C LEU A 366 29.48 -8.10 1.89
N SER A 367 30.29 -9.11 1.53
CA SER A 367 30.10 -9.80 0.25
C SER A 367 28.75 -10.53 0.20
N SER A 368 28.20 -10.76 -1.00
CA SER A 368 26.92 -11.45 -1.19
C SER A 368 26.88 -12.83 -0.50
N ALA A 369 27.99 -13.57 -0.55
CA ALA A 369 28.12 -14.85 0.16
C ALA A 369 28.01 -14.71 1.69
N ASN A 370 28.62 -13.66 2.27
CA ASN A 370 28.56 -13.38 3.70
C ASN A 370 27.17 -12.85 4.09
N LYS A 371 26.54 -12.02 3.25
CA LYS A 371 25.15 -11.58 3.45
C LYS A 371 24.20 -12.78 3.50
N GLU A 372 24.28 -13.68 2.51
CA GLU A 372 23.46 -14.90 2.47
C GLU A 372 23.69 -15.78 3.72
N LYS A 373 24.95 -15.98 4.08
CA LYS A 373 25.32 -16.75 5.29
C LYS A 373 24.67 -16.13 6.53
N LEU A 374 24.79 -14.83 6.72
CA LEU A 374 24.27 -14.14 7.91
C LEU A 374 22.75 -14.13 7.94
N ILE A 375 22.06 -13.98 6.79
CA ILE A 375 20.61 -14.11 6.70
C ILE A 375 20.15 -15.51 7.10
N ARG A 376 20.88 -16.56 6.68
CA ARG A 376 20.57 -17.95 7.04
C ARG A 376 20.79 -18.25 8.52
N GLU A 377 21.82 -17.65 9.14
CA GLU A 377 22.22 -17.91 10.52
C GLU A 377 21.41 -17.10 11.54
N GLN A 378 21.06 -15.85 11.19
CA GLN A 378 20.39 -14.93 12.12
C GLN A 378 18.95 -14.61 11.75
N GLY A 379 18.55 -14.85 10.49
CA GLY A 379 17.20 -14.60 10.05
C GLY A 379 16.21 -15.60 10.67
N ILE A 380 15.15 -15.07 11.26
CA ILE A 380 14.04 -15.88 11.79
C ILE A 380 12.90 -15.81 10.76
N PRO A 381 12.49 -16.95 10.15
CA PRO A 381 11.42 -16.96 9.17
C PRO A 381 10.14 -16.31 9.70
N PHE A 382 9.49 -15.51 8.87
CA PHE A 382 8.29 -14.71 9.19
C PHE A 382 8.47 -13.64 10.29
N ARG A 383 9.70 -13.46 10.80
CA ARG A 383 10.02 -12.47 11.85
C ARG A 383 11.19 -11.57 11.47
N THR A 384 11.77 -11.73 10.30
CA THR A 384 12.89 -10.90 9.83
C THR A 384 12.51 -10.13 8.60
N LEU A 385 12.67 -8.80 8.65
CA LEU A 385 12.64 -7.94 7.48
C LEU A 385 14.03 -7.84 6.87
N VAL A 386 14.13 -7.98 5.56
CA VAL A 386 15.33 -7.81 4.75
C VAL A 386 15.19 -6.51 3.98
N HIS A 387 16.16 -5.61 4.12
CA HIS A 387 16.12 -4.28 3.53
C HIS A 387 17.18 -4.10 2.44
N GLN A 388 16.83 -3.36 1.41
CA GLN A 388 17.74 -2.66 0.50
C GLN A 388 17.22 -1.25 0.28
N LYS A 389 18.06 -0.33 -0.13
CA LYS A 389 17.66 1.06 -0.37
C LYS A 389 16.40 1.16 -1.24
N GLY A 390 15.31 1.66 -0.65
CA GLY A 390 14.02 1.85 -1.33
C GLY A 390 13.14 0.60 -1.42
N HIS A 391 13.52 -0.52 -0.79
CA HIS A 391 12.72 -1.75 -0.80
C HIS A 391 12.83 -2.52 0.52
N ILE A 392 11.78 -3.25 0.88
CA ILE A 392 11.75 -4.10 2.07
C ILE A 392 10.98 -5.39 1.78
N MET A 393 11.44 -6.48 2.38
CA MET A 393 10.97 -7.83 2.12
C MET A 393 10.82 -8.58 3.42
N LEU A 394 9.92 -9.57 3.48
CA LEU A 394 9.79 -10.47 4.61
C LEU A 394 10.52 -11.79 4.32
N TYR A 395 11.53 -12.11 5.12
CA TYR A 395 12.18 -13.43 5.06
C TYR A 395 11.22 -14.52 5.56
N ILE A 396 11.03 -15.58 4.76
CA ILE A 396 10.07 -16.64 5.08
C ILE A 396 10.71 -18.03 5.24
N GLY A 397 12.01 -18.17 5.02
CA GLY A 397 12.72 -19.44 5.17
C GLY A 397 13.64 -19.74 3.99
N LEU A 398 13.94 -21.02 3.79
CA LEU A 398 14.87 -21.47 2.76
C LEU A 398 14.16 -22.34 1.72
N HIS A 399 14.57 -22.19 0.46
CA HIS A 399 14.27 -23.13 -0.62
C HIS A 399 15.59 -23.57 -1.28
N GLU A 400 15.86 -24.88 -1.30
CA GLU A 400 17.13 -25.43 -1.79
C GLU A 400 18.37 -24.76 -1.18
N GLY A 401 18.30 -24.42 0.12
CA GLY A 401 19.38 -23.77 0.86
C GLY A 401 19.52 -22.28 0.63
N LYS A 402 18.71 -21.65 -0.24
CA LYS A 402 18.69 -20.19 -0.52
C LYS A 402 17.63 -19.48 0.30
N PRO A 403 17.93 -18.29 0.86
CA PRO A 403 16.92 -17.45 1.52
C PRO A 403 15.81 -17.04 0.56
N VAL A 404 14.55 -17.27 0.99
CA VAL A 404 13.34 -16.86 0.25
C VAL A 404 12.63 -15.77 1.00
N VAL A 405 12.14 -14.79 0.24
CA VAL A 405 11.41 -13.64 0.74
C VAL A 405 10.03 -13.52 0.09
N LEU A 406 9.05 -13.05 0.89
CA LEU A 406 7.80 -12.52 0.39
C LEU A 406 8.01 -11.03 0.13
N GLN A 407 7.78 -10.60 -1.11
CA GLN A 407 7.98 -9.22 -1.52
C GLN A 407 6.95 -8.75 -2.54
N THR A 408 6.59 -7.47 -2.48
CA THR A 408 5.79 -6.80 -3.52
C THR A 408 6.70 -5.93 -4.35
N ALA A 409 7.02 -6.38 -5.55
CA ALA A 409 8.03 -5.78 -6.43
C ALA A 409 7.39 -5.21 -7.70
N TRP A 410 7.90 -4.03 -8.15
CA TRP A 410 7.48 -3.44 -9.41
C TRP A 410 8.18 -4.06 -10.61
N ALA A 411 9.52 -3.98 -10.65
CA ALA A 411 10.29 -4.46 -11.79
C ALA A 411 11.75 -4.74 -11.42
N LEU A 412 12.40 -5.63 -12.17
CA LEU A 412 13.84 -5.75 -12.24
C LEU A 412 14.39 -4.91 -13.40
N ARG A 413 15.53 -4.25 -13.19
CA ARG A 413 16.26 -3.49 -14.22
C ARG A 413 17.42 -4.30 -14.76
N TYR A 414 17.51 -4.41 -16.06
CA TYR A 414 18.60 -5.13 -16.73
C TYR A 414 19.08 -4.37 -17.96
N LYS A 415 20.34 -4.56 -18.32
CA LYS A 415 20.96 -3.89 -19.46
C LYS A 415 21.54 -4.91 -20.43
N PRO A 416 20.79 -5.32 -21.49
CA PRO A 416 21.34 -6.14 -22.53
C PRO A 416 22.52 -5.47 -23.21
N LYS A 417 23.44 -6.29 -23.75
CA LYS A 417 24.61 -5.78 -24.49
C LYS A 417 24.15 -4.85 -25.62
N ASP A 418 24.77 -3.70 -25.74
CA ASP A 418 24.54 -2.69 -26.79
C ASP A 418 23.10 -2.11 -26.80
N CYS A 419 22.32 -2.29 -25.73
CA CYS A 419 20.97 -1.75 -25.58
C CYS A 419 20.86 -0.77 -24.38
N PRO A 420 19.88 0.15 -24.38
CA PRO A 420 19.54 0.92 -23.19
C PRO A 420 19.02 0.00 -22.08
N GLU A 421 19.06 0.51 -20.83
CA GLU A 421 18.47 -0.19 -19.70
C GLU A 421 16.99 -0.49 -19.94
N LYS A 422 16.56 -1.69 -19.58
CA LYS A 422 15.18 -2.17 -19.72
C LYS A 422 14.63 -2.62 -18.36
N LYS A 423 13.32 -2.80 -18.29
CA LYS A 423 12.61 -3.31 -17.13
C LYS A 423 11.84 -4.58 -17.47
N ILE A 424 11.95 -5.60 -16.60
CA ILE A 424 10.99 -6.71 -16.56
C ILE A 424 10.04 -6.42 -15.42
N TYR A 425 8.74 -6.27 -15.74
CA TYR A 425 7.73 -5.92 -14.74
C TYR A 425 7.23 -7.18 -14.02
N ILE A 426 7.43 -7.22 -12.69
CA ILE A 426 6.83 -8.21 -11.81
C ILE A 426 5.42 -7.76 -11.44
N GLY A 427 5.25 -6.51 -11.01
CA GLY A 427 3.98 -5.82 -10.81
C GLY A 427 3.06 -6.42 -9.76
N ARG A 428 3.57 -7.26 -8.84
CA ARG A 428 2.76 -7.98 -7.84
C ARG A 428 3.60 -8.48 -6.67
N THR A 429 2.91 -9.03 -5.69
CA THR A 429 3.53 -9.79 -4.59
C THR A 429 3.96 -11.17 -5.08
N VAL A 430 5.18 -11.56 -4.73
CA VAL A 430 5.80 -12.84 -5.15
C VAL A 430 6.66 -13.43 -4.03
N LEU A 431 6.92 -14.74 -4.14
CA LEU A 431 8.02 -15.41 -3.45
C LEU A 431 9.21 -15.52 -4.41
N SER A 432 10.38 -15.13 -3.95
CA SER A 432 11.63 -15.26 -4.71
C SER A 432 12.81 -15.47 -3.77
N THR A 433 13.93 -15.96 -4.30
CA THR A 433 15.21 -15.80 -3.61
C THR A 433 15.67 -14.34 -3.69
N LEU A 434 16.75 -14.02 -2.99
CA LEU A 434 17.43 -12.73 -3.13
C LEU A 434 18.31 -12.67 -4.39
N GLU A 435 18.41 -13.76 -5.15
CA GLU A 435 19.12 -13.86 -6.43
C GLU A 435 18.19 -13.85 -7.65
N ALA A 436 16.91 -13.52 -7.47
CA ALA A 436 15.91 -13.47 -8.56
C ALA A 436 16.42 -12.64 -9.74
N GLY A 437 16.36 -13.21 -10.96
CA GLY A 437 16.82 -12.57 -12.19
C GLY A 437 18.35 -12.66 -12.41
N LYS A 438 19.08 -13.48 -11.66
CA LYS A 438 20.54 -13.65 -11.83
C LYS A 438 20.95 -14.15 -13.23
N GLU A 439 20.04 -14.81 -13.93
CA GLU A 439 20.18 -15.25 -15.32
C GLU A 439 20.17 -14.08 -16.32
N LEU A 440 19.82 -12.88 -15.86
CA LEU A 440 19.75 -11.67 -16.68
C LEU A 440 20.96 -10.77 -16.40
N PRO A 441 21.38 -9.95 -17.38
CA PRO A 441 22.42 -8.96 -17.16
C PRO A 441 21.90 -7.77 -16.33
N LEU A 442 21.63 -8.00 -15.05
CA LEU A 442 21.06 -7.01 -14.14
C LEU A 442 21.95 -5.76 -14.03
N SER A 443 21.34 -4.57 -14.08
CA SER A 443 22.07 -3.29 -14.10
C SER A 443 22.81 -3.00 -12.80
N LYS A 444 22.33 -3.54 -11.66
CA LYS A 444 22.87 -3.30 -10.31
C LYS A 444 23.19 -4.59 -9.55
N GLY A 445 23.30 -5.72 -10.27
CA GLY A 445 23.38 -7.04 -9.63
C GLY A 445 22.03 -7.50 -9.08
N THR A 446 22.03 -8.58 -8.33
CA THR A 446 20.85 -9.17 -7.68
C THR A 446 20.40 -8.37 -6.46
N THR A 447 19.23 -8.69 -5.92
CA THR A 447 18.78 -8.15 -4.63
C THR A 447 19.77 -8.48 -3.51
N LEU A 448 20.37 -9.68 -3.52
CA LEU A 448 21.39 -10.09 -2.53
C LEU A 448 22.61 -9.15 -2.52
N ASP A 449 23.04 -8.70 -3.69
CA ASP A 449 24.15 -7.74 -3.80
C ASP A 449 23.81 -6.38 -3.17
N GLN A 450 22.54 -5.99 -3.22
CA GLN A 450 22.04 -4.68 -2.80
C GLN A 450 21.47 -4.66 -1.36
N VAL A 451 21.20 -5.81 -0.74
CA VAL A 451 20.74 -5.89 0.66
C VAL A 451 21.73 -5.19 1.59
N ASP A 452 21.23 -4.32 2.46
CA ASP A 452 22.03 -3.51 3.39
C ASP A 452 21.70 -3.75 4.87
N GLY A 453 20.63 -4.49 5.19
CA GLY A 453 20.32 -4.80 6.57
C GLY A 453 19.16 -5.73 6.85
N LEU A 454 19.10 -6.15 8.12
CA LEU A 454 18.03 -6.96 8.70
C LEU A 454 17.43 -6.26 9.90
N LEU A 455 16.11 -6.41 10.08
CA LEU A 455 15.41 -6.10 11.32
C LEU A 455 14.70 -7.37 11.83
N LEU A 456 14.97 -7.71 13.08
CA LEU A 456 14.29 -8.82 13.75
C LEU A 456 13.03 -8.32 14.48
N LEU A 457 11.90 -8.99 14.30
CA LEU A 457 10.61 -8.65 14.90
C LEU A 457 10.11 -9.78 15.83
N PRO A 458 9.26 -9.47 16.81
CA PRO A 458 8.85 -8.12 17.19
C PRO A 458 9.95 -7.34 17.89
N VAL A 459 9.87 -6.03 17.81
CA VAL A 459 10.66 -5.13 18.65
C VAL A 459 9.88 -4.92 19.94
N ILE A 460 10.41 -5.40 21.05
CA ILE A 460 9.83 -5.18 22.39
C ILE A 460 10.52 -3.95 22.97
N GLU A 461 9.80 -2.83 23.06
CA GLU A 461 10.26 -1.65 23.76
C GLU A 461 10.20 -1.95 25.28
N LEU A 462 11.32 -1.78 25.98
CA LEU A 462 11.30 -1.76 27.44
C LEU A 462 10.48 -0.56 27.87
N LEU A 463 9.34 -0.82 28.51
CA LEU A 463 8.40 0.19 29.01
C LEU A 463 9.02 0.98 30.17
#